data_2d338ea1c518770cf771e1e4131f1dfa
#
_entry.id   2d338ea1c518770cf771e1e4131f1dfa
#
_cell.length_a   1.000
_cell.length_b   1.000
_cell.length_c   1.000
_cell.angle_alpha   90.00
_cell.angle_beta   90.00
_cell.angle_gamma   90.00
#
_symmetry.space_group_name_H-M   'P 1'
#
loop_
_entity.id
_entity.type
_entity.pdbx_description
1 polymer ?
#
loop_
_entity_poly.entity_id
_entity_poly.type
_entity_poly.pdbx_seq_one_letter_code
_entity_poly.pdbx_strand_id
1 'polypeptide(L)'
;MGEGRCVSAAPGKGPLRGLTAALRESPALWWSFLYFFCLLSGYYVLRPVREAMAASADLETVFPPVLIAWFASHGVALKDFVLQFLFSCVFVIMLALQPVYGWLVSRFPRRVFLPAVYGFFIVTLLGFYVLFDSGIPGRGMAFFFWVMVFNLFAVAVFWSFMADVFSNAQARAYYGYIGAAGTLGAFLGPLITSALVQRVGIANLMLVSAGFLVVCLLCIWRLRHWAVLREREQQLVSGEQPMGGSVLDGLKLIVREPLLRWLAVMVVFGVGVGTLLYNQQASIVRASFTDPAASTAFFSRIDLAVNALALLMQVGLTRWLLSRHGIAPALLIPGFAILIGFSVLAASPMPLMVAVVQVMTR
;
A
#
# COMPACT_ATOMS: atom_id res chain seq x y z
N MET A 1 -42.78 -16.20 1.62
CA MET A 1 -42.17 -17.24 2.47
C MET A 1 -41.04 -17.86 1.66
N GLY A 2 -39.81 -17.53 1.95
CA GLY A 2 -38.59 -18.01 1.31
C GLY A 2 -37.48 -17.86 2.34
N GLU A 3 -37.19 -18.94 3.06
CA GLU A 3 -36.25 -18.99 4.16
C GLU A 3 -34.83 -18.66 3.68
N GLY A 4 -34.30 -17.54 4.13
CA GLY A 4 -32.89 -17.22 4.02
C GLY A 4 -32.07 -18.19 4.88
N ARG A 5 -31.38 -19.14 4.23
CA ARG A 5 -30.40 -20.00 4.92
C ARG A 5 -29.27 -19.13 5.45
N CYS A 6 -29.29 -18.92 6.76
CA CYS A 6 -28.11 -18.47 7.50
C CYS A 6 -27.02 -19.53 7.32
N VAL A 7 -25.95 -19.19 6.58
CA VAL A 7 -24.73 -20.01 6.54
C VAL A 7 -24.05 -19.90 7.90
N SER A 8 -24.37 -20.85 8.78
CA SER A 8 -23.63 -21.10 10.00
C SER A 8 -22.23 -21.57 9.61
N ALA A 9 -21.20 -20.80 9.97
CA ALA A 9 -19.82 -21.22 9.85
C ALA A 9 -19.57 -22.44 10.74
N ALA A 10 -19.55 -23.63 10.14
CA ALA A 10 -19.24 -24.87 10.83
C ALA A 10 -17.81 -24.81 11.39
N PRO A 11 -17.57 -25.06 12.69
CA PRO A 11 -16.24 -25.10 13.27
C PRO A 11 -15.52 -26.36 12.79
N GLY A 12 -14.40 -26.21 12.05
CA GLY A 12 -13.52 -27.35 11.77
C GLY A 12 -12.93 -27.50 10.38
N LYS A 13 -13.26 -26.64 9.41
CA LYS A 13 -12.64 -26.69 8.09
C LYS A 13 -11.49 -25.66 8.01
N GLY A 14 -10.27 -26.15 7.72
CA GLY A 14 -9.08 -25.27 7.60
C GLY A 14 -9.31 -24.09 6.65
N PRO A 15 -8.61 -22.95 6.82
CA PRO A 15 -8.86 -21.69 6.12
C PRO A 15 -8.87 -21.81 4.59
N LEU A 16 -8.07 -22.70 4.01
CA LEU A 16 -8.03 -22.96 2.57
C LEU A 16 -9.29 -23.65 2.03
N ARG A 17 -9.91 -24.58 2.79
CA ARG A 17 -11.16 -25.22 2.38
C ARG A 17 -12.34 -24.26 2.46
N GLY A 18 -12.32 -23.34 3.41
CA GLY A 18 -13.33 -22.27 3.50
C GLY A 18 -13.24 -21.28 2.31
N LEU A 19 -12.03 -20.91 1.91
CA LEU A 19 -11.79 -20.03 0.76
C LEU A 19 -12.29 -20.67 -0.55
N THR A 20 -11.92 -21.92 -0.83
CA THR A 20 -12.34 -22.60 -2.09
C THR A 20 -13.85 -22.80 -2.18
N ALA A 21 -14.53 -23.06 -1.07
CA ALA A 21 -15.97 -23.14 -1.01
C ALA A 21 -16.62 -21.75 -1.28
N ALA A 22 -16.15 -20.70 -0.60
CA ALA A 22 -16.66 -19.34 -0.79
C ALA A 22 -16.43 -18.81 -2.21
N LEU A 23 -15.29 -19.11 -2.85
CA LEU A 23 -14.99 -18.73 -4.22
C LEU A 23 -15.91 -19.45 -5.25
N ARG A 24 -16.34 -20.68 -4.95
CA ARG A 24 -17.31 -21.41 -5.79
C ARG A 24 -18.73 -20.87 -5.65
N GLU A 25 -19.10 -20.42 -4.46
CA GLU A 25 -20.43 -19.92 -4.16
C GLU A 25 -20.68 -18.49 -4.66
N SER A 26 -19.62 -17.67 -4.77
CA SER A 26 -19.72 -16.26 -5.18
C SER A 26 -18.71 -15.88 -6.25
N PRO A 27 -19.11 -15.81 -7.53
CA PRO A 27 -18.24 -15.33 -8.61
C PRO A 27 -17.74 -13.90 -8.39
N ALA A 28 -18.51 -13.04 -7.71
CA ALA A 28 -18.09 -11.70 -7.35
C ALA A 28 -16.88 -11.70 -6.40
N LEU A 29 -16.81 -12.66 -5.47
CA LEU A 29 -15.67 -12.81 -4.58
C LEU A 29 -14.39 -13.16 -5.33
N TRP A 30 -14.48 -14.05 -6.33
CA TRP A 30 -13.32 -14.42 -7.17
C TRP A 30 -12.74 -13.21 -7.91
N TRP A 31 -13.59 -12.41 -8.57
CA TRP A 31 -13.14 -11.21 -9.28
C TRP A 31 -12.61 -10.14 -8.34
N SER A 32 -13.18 -10.00 -7.15
CA SER A 32 -12.68 -9.07 -6.12
C SER A 32 -11.35 -9.52 -5.54
N PHE A 33 -11.16 -10.82 -5.32
CA PHE A 33 -9.90 -11.43 -4.90
C PHE A 33 -8.81 -11.18 -5.94
N LEU A 34 -9.08 -11.48 -7.22
CA LEU A 34 -8.14 -11.25 -8.32
C LEU A 34 -7.81 -9.78 -8.48
N TYR A 35 -8.80 -8.89 -8.35
CA TYR A 35 -8.61 -7.46 -8.46
C TYR A 35 -7.65 -6.95 -7.39
N PHE A 36 -7.87 -7.27 -6.11
CA PHE A 36 -7.00 -6.80 -5.03
C PHE A 36 -5.61 -7.43 -5.07
N PHE A 37 -5.53 -8.70 -5.45
CA PHE A 37 -4.26 -9.38 -5.70
C PHE A 37 -3.44 -8.66 -6.78
N CYS A 38 -4.03 -8.38 -7.95
CA CYS A 38 -3.34 -7.69 -9.04
C CYS A 38 -2.98 -6.24 -8.68
N LEU A 39 -3.88 -5.53 -7.98
CA LEU A 39 -3.66 -4.17 -7.55
C LEU A 39 -2.41 -4.07 -6.66
N LEU A 40 -2.34 -4.90 -5.61
CA LEU A 40 -1.20 -4.90 -4.71
C LEU A 40 0.05 -5.50 -5.34
N SER A 41 -0.06 -6.52 -6.21
CA SER A 41 1.10 -7.00 -6.98
C SER A 41 1.72 -5.87 -7.81
N GLY A 42 0.91 -5.13 -8.55
CA GLY A 42 1.37 -3.98 -9.35
C GLY A 42 2.02 -2.89 -8.50
N TYR A 43 1.41 -2.52 -7.39
CA TYR A 43 2.00 -1.56 -6.46
C TYR A 43 3.34 -2.04 -5.88
N TYR A 44 3.39 -3.27 -5.40
CA TYR A 44 4.60 -3.82 -4.77
C TYR A 44 5.72 -4.15 -5.76
N VAL A 45 5.45 -4.21 -7.06
CA VAL A 45 6.50 -4.19 -8.12
C VAL A 45 7.17 -2.81 -8.16
N LEU A 46 6.41 -1.72 -8.01
CA LEU A 46 6.91 -0.35 -8.11
C LEU A 46 7.56 0.16 -6.81
N ARG A 47 7.15 -0.36 -5.67
CA ARG A 47 7.60 0.10 -4.36
C ARG A 47 9.12 0.02 -4.18
N PRO A 48 9.81 -1.11 -4.45
CA PRO A 48 11.28 -1.18 -4.35
C PRO A 48 11.99 -0.20 -5.31
N VAL A 49 11.42 0.05 -6.48
CA VAL A 49 11.92 1.06 -7.43
C VAL A 49 11.85 2.46 -6.82
N ARG A 50 10.72 2.81 -6.21
CA ARG A 50 10.54 4.08 -5.51
C ARG A 50 11.57 4.26 -4.39
N GLU A 51 11.77 3.22 -3.56
CA GLU A 51 12.75 3.23 -2.47
C GLU A 51 14.17 3.43 -3.00
N ALA A 52 14.54 2.71 -4.06
CA ALA A 52 15.85 2.82 -4.68
C ALA A 52 16.09 4.21 -5.30
N MET A 53 15.08 4.80 -5.95
CA MET A 53 15.17 6.15 -6.49
C MET A 53 15.37 7.19 -5.38
N ALA A 54 14.62 7.10 -4.29
CA ALA A 54 14.76 8.00 -3.14
C ALA A 54 16.11 7.84 -2.41
N ALA A 55 16.70 6.65 -2.47
CA ALA A 55 18.02 6.34 -1.89
C ALA A 55 19.18 6.50 -2.90
N SER A 56 18.94 7.03 -4.11
CA SER A 56 19.98 7.21 -5.11
C SER A 56 21.10 8.13 -4.63
N ALA A 57 22.35 7.76 -4.93
CA ALA A 57 23.52 8.59 -4.65
C ALA A 57 23.60 9.80 -5.60
N ASP A 58 23.08 9.66 -6.81
CA ASP A 58 23.01 10.72 -7.80
C ASP A 58 21.78 11.60 -7.55
N LEU A 59 22.03 12.84 -7.09
CA LEU A 59 20.98 13.82 -6.79
C LEU A 59 20.21 14.27 -8.04
N GLU A 60 20.83 14.30 -9.21
CA GLU A 60 20.16 14.70 -10.45
C GLU A 60 19.13 13.66 -10.89
N THR A 61 19.38 12.40 -10.59
CA THR A 61 18.36 11.35 -10.78
C THR A 61 17.13 11.61 -9.90
N VAL A 62 17.33 12.09 -8.67
CA VAL A 62 16.23 12.33 -7.72
C VAL A 62 15.56 13.67 -7.98
N PHE A 63 16.32 14.75 -8.09
CA PHE A 63 15.82 16.13 -8.14
C PHE A 63 16.17 16.83 -9.46
N PRO A 64 15.31 17.74 -9.92
CA PRO A 64 15.66 18.63 -11.04
C PRO A 64 16.86 19.52 -10.66
N PRO A 65 17.77 19.82 -11.63
CA PRO A 65 18.96 20.65 -11.39
C PRO A 65 18.63 22.05 -10.82
N VAL A 66 17.50 22.63 -11.24
CA VAL A 66 17.01 23.92 -10.74
C VAL A 66 16.78 23.88 -9.22
N LEU A 67 16.20 22.79 -8.72
CA LEU A 67 15.93 22.62 -7.28
C LEU A 67 17.25 22.46 -6.51
N ILE A 68 18.18 21.66 -7.05
CA ILE A 68 19.51 21.46 -6.44
C ILE A 68 20.24 22.79 -6.33
N ALA A 69 20.27 23.58 -7.42
CA ALA A 69 20.89 24.89 -7.46
C ALA A 69 20.23 25.88 -6.48
N TRP A 70 18.92 25.88 -6.36
CA TRP A 70 18.18 26.72 -5.43
C TRP A 70 18.58 26.44 -3.97
N PHE A 71 18.62 25.17 -3.55
CA PHE A 71 19.07 24.80 -2.21
C PHE A 71 20.54 25.15 -1.96
N ALA A 72 21.41 24.90 -2.93
CA ALA A 72 22.82 25.24 -2.87
C ALA A 72 23.05 26.75 -2.69
N SER A 73 22.27 27.59 -3.37
CA SER A 73 22.36 29.06 -3.25
C SER A 73 21.96 29.57 -1.86
N HIS A 74 21.19 28.77 -1.09
CA HIS A 74 20.81 29.09 0.29
C HIS A 74 21.70 28.37 1.33
N GLY A 75 22.81 27.77 0.92
CA GLY A 75 23.76 27.10 1.82
C GLY A 75 23.24 25.75 2.37
N VAL A 76 22.21 25.18 1.74
CA VAL A 76 21.55 23.97 2.21
C VAL A 76 21.98 22.77 1.35
N ALA A 77 22.58 21.76 1.97
CA ALA A 77 22.99 20.52 1.31
C ALA A 77 21.80 19.56 1.19
N LEU A 78 21.07 19.60 0.09
CA LEU A 78 19.86 18.78 -0.13
C LEU A 78 20.12 17.27 0.03
N LYS A 79 21.35 16.79 -0.21
CA LYS A 79 21.76 15.39 -0.04
C LYS A 79 21.51 14.85 1.38
N ASP A 80 21.50 15.73 2.39
CA ASP A 80 21.43 15.32 3.80
C ASP A 80 19.98 15.09 4.27
N PHE A 81 18.98 15.60 3.51
CA PHE A 81 17.55 15.47 3.85
C PHE A 81 16.64 15.14 2.67
N VAL A 82 17.13 14.34 1.74
CA VAL A 82 16.37 13.89 0.55
C VAL A 82 14.99 13.35 0.94
N LEU A 83 14.95 12.40 1.88
CA LEU A 83 13.70 11.75 2.26
C LEU A 83 12.77 12.69 3.05
N GLN A 84 13.33 13.50 3.94
CA GLN A 84 12.56 14.48 4.71
C GLN A 84 11.86 15.46 3.78
N PHE A 85 12.57 15.95 2.76
CA PHE A 85 12.00 16.81 1.74
C PHE A 85 10.90 16.09 0.94
N LEU A 86 11.18 14.88 0.43
CA LEU A 86 10.22 14.10 -0.35
C LEU A 86 8.95 13.81 0.47
N PHE A 87 9.07 13.38 1.72
CA PHE A 87 7.89 13.11 2.58
C PHE A 87 7.12 14.37 2.95
N SER A 88 7.80 15.50 3.17
CA SER A 88 7.14 16.79 3.43
C SER A 88 6.32 17.22 2.21
N CYS A 89 6.87 17.09 1.01
CA CYS A 89 6.13 17.35 -0.23
C CYS A 89 4.95 16.39 -0.40
N VAL A 90 5.14 15.09 -0.13
CA VAL A 90 4.04 14.10 -0.18
C VAL A 90 2.92 14.49 0.78
N PHE A 91 3.24 14.90 2.00
CA PHE A 91 2.25 15.35 2.97
C PHE A 91 1.40 16.50 2.42
N VAL A 92 2.04 17.53 1.87
CA VAL A 92 1.34 18.69 1.28
C VAL A 92 0.50 18.25 0.07
N ILE A 93 1.06 17.43 -0.83
CA ILE A 93 0.35 16.90 -2.01
C ILE A 93 -0.88 16.10 -1.57
N MET A 94 -0.74 15.20 -0.59
CA MET A 94 -1.84 14.39 -0.08
C MET A 94 -2.93 15.24 0.55
N LEU A 95 -2.56 16.26 1.33
CA LEU A 95 -3.53 17.19 1.92
C LEU A 95 -4.29 17.97 0.84
N ALA A 96 -3.60 18.44 -0.20
CA ALA A 96 -4.21 19.15 -1.32
C ALA A 96 -5.10 18.25 -2.20
N LEU A 97 -4.77 16.96 -2.32
CA LEU A 97 -5.54 16.00 -3.10
C LEU A 97 -6.81 15.50 -2.41
N GLN A 98 -6.92 15.58 -1.07
CA GLN A 98 -8.11 15.13 -0.35
C GLN A 98 -9.41 15.81 -0.82
N PRO A 99 -9.51 17.16 -0.91
CA PRO A 99 -10.70 17.80 -1.42
C PRO A 99 -10.94 17.48 -2.90
N VAL A 100 -9.89 17.31 -3.71
CA VAL A 100 -10.00 16.93 -5.12
C VAL A 100 -10.61 15.52 -5.23
N TYR A 101 -10.15 14.57 -4.44
CA TYR A 101 -10.72 13.23 -4.37
C TYR A 101 -12.19 13.25 -3.95
N GLY A 102 -12.53 13.99 -2.89
CA GLY A 102 -13.90 14.13 -2.42
C GLY A 102 -14.82 14.73 -3.49
N TRP A 103 -14.37 15.78 -4.18
CA TRP A 103 -15.09 16.39 -5.30
C TRP A 103 -15.27 15.41 -6.47
N LEU A 104 -14.22 14.67 -6.82
CA LEU A 104 -14.25 13.70 -7.93
C LEU A 104 -15.27 12.57 -7.66
N VAL A 105 -15.25 12.01 -6.47
CA VAL A 105 -16.16 10.93 -6.04
C VAL A 105 -17.62 11.44 -5.96
N SER A 106 -17.85 12.68 -5.55
CA SER A 106 -19.20 13.26 -5.48
C SER A 106 -19.76 13.67 -6.84
N ARG A 107 -18.90 14.07 -7.79
CA ARG A 107 -19.33 14.63 -9.09
C ARG A 107 -19.58 13.56 -10.16
N PHE A 108 -18.79 12.48 -10.16
CA PHE A 108 -18.83 11.48 -11.22
C PHE A 108 -19.43 10.17 -10.73
N PRO A 109 -20.33 9.53 -11.52
CA PRO A 109 -20.83 8.22 -11.19
C PRO A 109 -19.67 7.21 -11.19
N ARG A 110 -19.66 6.32 -10.21
CA ARG A 110 -18.57 5.35 -10.01
C ARG A 110 -18.28 4.49 -11.23
N ARG A 111 -19.28 4.25 -12.07
CA ARG A 111 -19.16 3.51 -13.34
C ARG A 111 -18.16 4.13 -14.32
N VAL A 112 -18.03 5.47 -14.30
CA VAL A 112 -17.11 6.22 -15.16
C VAL A 112 -15.81 6.51 -14.41
N PHE A 113 -15.93 6.88 -13.15
CA PHE A 113 -14.79 7.27 -12.31
C PHE A 113 -13.77 6.16 -12.14
N LEU A 114 -14.19 4.91 -11.81
CA LEU A 114 -13.25 3.81 -11.59
C LEU A 114 -12.37 3.51 -12.82
N PRO A 115 -12.93 3.22 -14.01
CA PRO A 115 -12.09 2.95 -15.17
C PRO A 115 -11.22 4.15 -15.56
N ALA A 116 -11.69 5.39 -15.37
CA ALA A 116 -10.94 6.59 -15.68
C ALA A 116 -9.70 6.73 -14.78
N VAL A 117 -9.83 6.48 -13.48
CA VAL A 117 -8.71 6.51 -12.51
C VAL A 117 -7.65 5.46 -12.86
N TYR A 118 -8.05 4.22 -13.11
CA TYR A 118 -7.10 3.17 -13.48
C TYR A 118 -6.50 3.40 -14.86
N GLY A 119 -7.28 3.89 -15.82
CA GLY A 119 -6.78 4.30 -17.14
C GLY A 119 -5.74 5.41 -17.03
N PHE A 120 -6.00 6.43 -16.21
CA PHE A 120 -5.04 7.50 -15.90
C PHE A 120 -3.73 6.93 -15.32
N PHE A 121 -3.80 6.02 -14.35
CA PHE A 121 -2.61 5.40 -13.78
C PHE A 121 -1.84 4.55 -14.77
N ILE A 122 -2.51 3.83 -15.67
CA ILE A 122 -1.85 3.06 -16.74
C ILE A 122 -1.12 4.00 -17.71
N VAL A 123 -1.80 5.04 -18.20
CA VAL A 123 -1.22 6.00 -19.16
C VAL A 123 -0.01 6.73 -18.55
N THR A 124 -0.14 7.20 -17.32
CA THR A 124 0.97 7.87 -16.63
C THR A 124 2.12 6.93 -16.34
N LEU A 125 1.85 5.65 -16.05
CA LEU A 125 2.88 4.64 -15.83
C LEU A 125 3.65 4.32 -17.11
N LEU A 126 2.96 4.27 -18.27
CA LEU A 126 3.61 4.18 -19.56
C LEU A 126 4.45 5.45 -19.87
N GLY A 127 3.98 6.62 -19.43
CA GLY A 127 4.77 7.85 -19.46
C GLY A 127 6.06 7.74 -18.63
N PHE A 128 5.98 7.15 -17.44
CA PHE A 128 7.17 6.88 -16.62
C PHE A 128 8.14 5.87 -17.27
N TYR A 129 7.63 4.87 -17.98
CA TYR A 129 8.47 3.98 -18.76
C TYR A 129 9.38 4.76 -19.71
N VAL A 130 8.82 5.68 -20.52
CA VAL A 130 9.58 6.55 -21.43
C VAL A 130 10.52 7.50 -20.66
N LEU A 131 10.05 8.06 -19.52
CA LEU A 131 10.83 8.98 -18.69
C LEU A 131 12.07 8.31 -18.09
N PHE A 132 11.96 7.05 -17.67
CA PHE A 132 13.08 6.29 -17.12
C PHE A 132 14.09 5.89 -18.20
N ASP A 133 13.60 5.53 -19.37
CA ASP A 133 14.44 5.20 -20.52
C ASP A 133 15.23 6.41 -21.03
N SER A 134 14.61 7.60 -21.05
CA SER A 134 15.23 8.85 -21.49
C SER A 134 16.27 9.44 -20.53
N GLY A 135 16.35 8.97 -19.28
CA GLY A 135 17.33 9.44 -18.28
C GLY A 135 17.15 10.87 -17.79
N ILE A 136 15.97 11.49 -17.96
CA ILE A 136 15.68 12.88 -17.60
C ILE A 136 15.92 13.13 -16.09
N PRO A 137 16.61 14.23 -15.71
CA PRO A 137 16.82 14.60 -14.31
C PRO A 137 15.50 14.84 -13.55
N GLY A 138 15.49 14.50 -12.25
CA GLY A 138 14.31 14.67 -11.40
C GLY A 138 13.23 13.60 -11.56
N ARG A 139 13.45 12.59 -12.40
CA ARG A 139 12.51 11.46 -12.58
C ARG A 139 12.20 10.72 -11.29
N GLY A 140 13.17 10.65 -10.37
CA GLY A 140 13.01 9.99 -9.06
C GLY A 140 11.97 10.66 -8.18
N MET A 141 11.99 11.99 -8.06
CA MET A 141 11.02 12.78 -7.30
C MET A 141 9.61 12.65 -7.88
N ALA A 142 9.48 12.81 -9.20
CA ALA A 142 8.19 12.69 -9.88
C ALA A 142 7.58 11.29 -9.67
N PHE A 143 8.39 10.25 -9.83
CA PHE A 143 7.97 8.86 -9.62
C PHE A 143 7.63 8.57 -8.15
N PHE A 144 8.41 9.09 -7.21
CA PHE A 144 8.16 8.95 -5.78
C PHE A 144 6.77 9.49 -5.41
N PHE A 145 6.46 10.71 -5.84
CA PHE A 145 5.15 11.34 -5.58
C PHE A 145 4.02 10.57 -6.25
N TRP A 146 4.22 10.16 -7.49
CA TRP A 146 3.23 9.40 -8.25
C TRP A 146 2.90 8.07 -7.58
N VAL A 147 3.89 7.28 -7.16
CA VAL A 147 3.66 5.99 -6.49
C VAL A 147 2.93 6.16 -5.16
N MET A 148 3.22 7.23 -4.40
CA MET A 148 2.51 7.53 -3.15
C MET A 148 1.04 7.87 -3.40
N VAL A 149 0.76 8.74 -4.38
CA VAL A 149 -0.60 9.09 -4.79
C VAL A 149 -1.33 7.87 -5.33
N PHE A 150 -0.70 7.09 -6.20
CA PHE A 150 -1.25 5.85 -6.74
C PHE A 150 -1.69 4.90 -5.64
N ASN A 151 -0.83 4.61 -4.67
CA ASN A 151 -1.16 3.69 -3.58
C ASN A 151 -2.39 4.14 -2.80
N LEU A 152 -2.43 5.41 -2.38
CA LEU A 152 -3.55 5.94 -1.61
C LEU A 152 -4.86 5.86 -2.40
N PHE A 153 -4.85 6.39 -3.63
CA PHE A 153 -6.06 6.47 -4.46
C PHE A 153 -6.54 5.10 -4.89
N ALA A 154 -5.65 4.25 -5.38
CA ALA A 154 -6.01 2.94 -5.90
C ALA A 154 -6.62 2.04 -4.82
N VAL A 155 -6.07 2.05 -3.61
CA VAL A 155 -6.60 1.27 -2.47
C VAL A 155 -7.92 1.87 -1.95
N ALA A 156 -8.02 3.21 -1.83
CA ALA A 156 -9.25 3.87 -1.40
C ALA A 156 -10.40 3.63 -2.40
N VAL A 157 -10.13 3.75 -3.69
CA VAL A 157 -11.09 3.48 -4.77
C VAL A 157 -11.50 2.02 -4.78
N PHE A 158 -10.58 1.09 -4.58
CA PHE A 158 -10.86 -0.33 -4.47
C PHE A 158 -11.86 -0.63 -3.35
N TRP A 159 -11.57 -0.20 -2.10
CA TRP A 159 -12.45 -0.48 -0.96
C TRP A 159 -13.81 0.22 -1.08
N SER A 160 -13.83 1.44 -1.63
CA SER A 160 -15.08 2.13 -1.95
C SER A 160 -15.95 1.32 -2.92
N PHE A 161 -15.34 0.73 -3.95
CA PHE A 161 -16.04 -0.12 -4.91
C PHE A 161 -16.50 -1.44 -4.30
N MET A 162 -15.70 -2.06 -3.42
CA MET A 162 -16.12 -3.27 -2.71
C MET A 162 -17.35 -3.04 -1.83
N ALA A 163 -17.50 -1.86 -1.24
CA ALA A 163 -18.68 -1.48 -0.47
C ALA A 163 -19.95 -1.39 -1.37
N ASP A 164 -19.80 -1.13 -2.67
CA ASP A 164 -20.93 -1.14 -3.61
C ASP A 164 -21.27 -2.56 -4.11
N VAL A 165 -20.28 -3.45 -4.18
CA VAL A 165 -20.46 -4.82 -4.68
C VAL A 165 -21.06 -5.72 -3.61
N PHE A 166 -20.66 -5.58 -2.34
CA PHE A 166 -21.02 -6.49 -1.26
C PHE A 166 -21.95 -5.85 -0.21
N SER A 167 -22.89 -6.65 0.33
CA SER A 167 -23.69 -6.26 1.50
C SER A 167 -22.86 -6.24 2.78
N ASN A 168 -23.35 -5.56 3.82
CA ASN A 168 -22.71 -5.58 5.14
C ASN A 168 -22.49 -7.00 5.69
N ALA A 169 -23.43 -7.90 5.44
CA ALA A 169 -23.31 -9.31 5.83
C ALA A 169 -22.23 -10.04 4.99
N GLN A 170 -22.22 -9.82 3.67
CA GLN A 170 -21.22 -10.38 2.75
C GLN A 170 -19.82 -9.79 3.00
N ALA A 171 -19.74 -8.48 3.30
CA ALA A 171 -18.47 -7.81 3.63
C ALA A 171 -17.80 -8.45 4.85
N ARG A 172 -18.57 -8.72 5.93
CA ARG A 172 -18.06 -9.43 7.12
C ARG A 172 -17.51 -10.81 6.81
N ALA A 173 -18.10 -11.52 5.85
CA ALA A 173 -17.68 -12.86 5.46
C ALA A 173 -16.49 -12.84 4.48
N TYR A 174 -16.43 -11.87 3.55
CA TYR A 174 -15.55 -11.92 2.38
C TYR A 174 -14.33 -11.00 2.46
N TYR A 175 -14.39 -9.88 3.21
CA TYR A 175 -13.27 -8.92 3.26
C TYR A 175 -11.98 -9.52 3.83
N GLY A 176 -12.09 -10.52 4.71
CA GLY A 176 -10.92 -11.26 5.17
C GLY A 176 -10.19 -12.02 4.05
N TYR A 177 -10.96 -12.65 3.15
CA TYR A 177 -10.38 -13.35 1.99
C TYR A 177 -9.80 -12.38 0.95
N ILE A 178 -10.49 -11.26 0.72
CA ILE A 178 -9.99 -10.20 -0.16
C ILE A 178 -8.68 -9.60 0.41
N GLY A 179 -8.63 -9.37 1.73
CA GLY A 179 -7.41 -8.93 2.40
C GLY A 179 -6.24 -9.91 2.24
N ALA A 180 -6.51 -11.22 2.33
CA ALA A 180 -5.50 -12.25 2.09
C ALA A 180 -4.97 -12.22 0.64
N ALA A 181 -5.83 -11.92 -0.36
CA ALA A 181 -5.38 -11.70 -1.74
C ALA A 181 -4.37 -10.56 -1.84
N GLY A 182 -4.62 -9.47 -1.10
CA GLY A 182 -3.69 -8.35 -1.03
C GLY A 182 -2.33 -8.74 -0.44
N THR A 183 -2.31 -9.55 0.61
CA THR A 183 -1.06 -10.06 1.20
C THR A 183 -0.29 -10.94 0.21
N LEU A 184 -0.97 -11.81 -0.54
CA LEU A 184 -0.36 -12.60 -1.61
C LEU A 184 0.21 -11.71 -2.72
N GLY A 185 -0.50 -10.64 -3.10
CA GLY A 185 0.00 -9.65 -4.07
C GLY A 185 1.23 -8.90 -3.56
N ALA A 186 1.22 -8.51 -2.28
CA ALA A 186 2.35 -7.86 -1.62
C ALA A 186 3.59 -8.78 -1.52
N PHE A 187 3.41 -10.09 -1.51
CA PHE A 187 4.50 -11.07 -1.60
C PHE A 187 4.99 -11.24 -3.04
N LEU A 188 4.06 -11.37 -4.00
CA LEU A 188 4.40 -11.62 -5.41
C LEU A 188 5.11 -10.43 -6.06
N GLY A 189 4.72 -9.19 -5.76
CA GLY A 189 5.31 -7.99 -6.34
C GLY A 189 6.83 -7.91 -6.16
N PRO A 190 7.36 -7.94 -4.93
CA PRO A 190 8.79 -7.94 -4.67
C PRO A 190 9.50 -9.17 -5.22
N LEU A 191 8.85 -10.34 -5.25
CA LEU A 191 9.40 -11.54 -5.87
C LEU A 191 9.66 -11.31 -7.37
N ILE A 192 8.69 -10.76 -8.09
CA ILE A 192 8.84 -10.39 -9.51
C ILE A 192 9.96 -9.37 -9.68
N THR A 193 9.98 -8.32 -8.87
CA THR A 193 11.01 -7.28 -8.95
C THR A 193 12.40 -7.85 -8.71
N SER A 194 12.60 -8.66 -7.67
CA SER A 194 13.92 -9.25 -7.37
C SER A 194 14.42 -10.19 -8.46
N ALA A 195 13.50 -10.91 -9.12
CA ALA A 195 13.85 -11.84 -10.20
C ALA A 195 14.14 -11.16 -11.54
N LEU A 196 13.44 -10.06 -11.83
CA LEU A 196 13.45 -9.44 -13.15
C LEU A 196 14.33 -8.18 -13.24
N VAL A 197 14.47 -7.37 -12.18
CA VAL A 197 15.08 -6.04 -12.26
C VAL A 197 16.47 -6.03 -12.89
N GLN A 198 17.30 -7.01 -12.57
CA GLN A 198 18.66 -7.12 -13.11
C GLN A 198 18.70 -7.58 -14.57
N ARG A 199 17.65 -8.25 -15.05
CA ARG A 199 17.58 -8.78 -16.43
C ARG A 199 16.91 -7.82 -17.38
N VAL A 200 15.81 -7.21 -16.95
CA VAL A 200 14.97 -6.38 -17.81
C VAL A 200 15.15 -4.88 -17.56
N GLY A 201 15.80 -4.51 -16.46
CA GLY A 201 15.95 -3.11 -16.03
C GLY A 201 14.73 -2.52 -15.36
N ILE A 202 14.91 -1.33 -14.77
CA ILE A 202 13.89 -0.66 -13.97
C ILE A 202 12.68 -0.20 -14.82
N ALA A 203 12.93 0.34 -16.01
CA ALA A 203 11.88 0.83 -16.89
C ALA A 203 10.86 -0.27 -17.25
N ASN A 204 11.32 -1.47 -17.56
CA ASN A 204 10.42 -2.57 -17.93
C ASN A 204 9.53 -3.07 -16.76
N LEU A 205 9.89 -2.79 -15.50
CA LEU A 205 9.01 -3.07 -14.36
C LEU A 205 7.74 -2.21 -14.38
N MET A 206 7.77 -1.03 -15.02
CA MET A 206 6.59 -0.19 -15.24
C MET A 206 5.57 -0.91 -16.12
N LEU A 207 6.04 -1.62 -17.16
CA LEU A 207 5.18 -2.41 -18.07
C LEU A 207 4.56 -3.60 -17.33
N VAL A 208 5.31 -4.27 -16.47
CA VAL A 208 4.79 -5.36 -15.63
C VAL A 208 3.67 -4.85 -14.73
N SER A 209 3.89 -3.72 -14.04
CA SER A 209 2.86 -3.11 -13.20
C SER A 209 1.65 -2.63 -14.00
N ALA A 210 1.86 -2.03 -15.18
CA ALA A 210 0.77 -1.65 -16.08
C ALA A 210 -0.07 -2.86 -16.50
N GLY A 211 0.55 -4.01 -16.77
CA GLY A 211 -0.14 -5.27 -17.05
C GLY A 211 -1.06 -5.69 -15.91
N PHE A 212 -0.63 -5.61 -14.65
CA PHE A 212 -1.49 -5.85 -13.49
C PHE A 212 -2.68 -4.88 -13.42
N LEU A 213 -2.46 -3.59 -13.72
CA LEU A 213 -3.54 -2.60 -13.72
C LEU A 213 -4.55 -2.83 -14.86
N VAL A 214 -4.11 -3.35 -16.01
CA VAL A 214 -5.02 -3.77 -17.08
C VAL A 214 -5.93 -4.92 -16.59
N VAL A 215 -5.38 -5.90 -15.88
CA VAL A 215 -6.19 -6.97 -15.26
C VAL A 215 -7.17 -6.38 -14.23
N CYS A 216 -6.76 -5.37 -13.46
CA CYS A 216 -7.68 -4.66 -12.56
C CYS A 216 -8.86 -4.03 -13.32
N LEU A 217 -8.63 -3.40 -14.48
CA LEU A 217 -9.70 -2.86 -15.34
C LEU A 217 -10.67 -3.94 -15.81
N LEU A 218 -10.17 -5.12 -16.20
CA LEU A 218 -11.00 -6.27 -16.57
C LEU A 218 -11.85 -6.74 -15.39
N CYS A 219 -11.27 -6.83 -14.20
CA CYS A 219 -12.00 -7.16 -12.98
C CYS A 219 -13.11 -6.14 -12.66
N ILE A 220 -12.80 -4.82 -12.77
CA ILE A 220 -13.79 -3.75 -12.59
C ILE A 220 -14.93 -3.91 -13.58
N TRP A 221 -14.62 -4.13 -14.85
CA TRP A 221 -15.63 -4.33 -15.90
C TRP A 221 -16.56 -5.51 -15.59
N ARG A 222 -16.03 -6.62 -15.11
CA ARG A 222 -16.81 -7.78 -14.69
C ARG A 222 -17.65 -7.51 -13.44
N LEU A 223 -17.06 -6.87 -12.42
CA LEU A 223 -17.74 -6.60 -11.15
C LEU A 223 -18.86 -5.55 -11.25
N ARG A 224 -18.87 -4.69 -12.27
CA ARG A 224 -19.92 -3.69 -12.50
C ARG A 224 -21.32 -4.27 -12.52
N HIS A 225 -21.49 -5.49 -13.01
CA HIS A 225 -22.79 -6.15 -13.04
C HIS A 225 -23.39 -6.32 -11.63
N TRP A 226 -22.60 -6.80 -10.68
CA TRP A 226 -23.06 -7.00 -9.29
C TRP A 226 -23.27 -5.66 -8.56
N ALA A 227 -22.45 -4.67 -8.80
CA ALA A 227 -22.63 -3.33 -8.25
C ALA A 227 -23.96 -2.70 -8.70
N VAL A 228 -24.32 -2.85 -9.99
CA VAL A 228 -25.60 -2.37 -10.52
C VAL A 228 -26.80 -3.09 -9.92
N LEU A 229 -26.73 -4.41 -9.79
CA LEU A 229 -27.80 -5.19 -9.16
C LEU A 229 -28.04 -4.73 -7.72
N ARG A 230 -26.97 -4.51 -6.97
CA ARG A 230 -27.05 -4.06 -5.60
C ARG A 230 -27.55 -2.62 -5.47
N GLU A 231 -27.13 -1.71 -6.33
CA GLU A 231 -27.64 -0.34 -6.36
C GLU A 231 -29.18 -0.34 -6.54
N ARG A 232 -29.72 -1.21 -7.40
CA ARG A 232 -31.17 -1.39 -7.57
C ARG A 232 -31.84 -1.93 -6.30
N GLU A 233 -31.25 -2.90 -5.64
CA GLU A 233 -31.76 -3.41 -4.37
C GLU A 233 -31.79 -2.33 -3.30
N GLN A 234 -30.74 -1.51 -3.18
CA GLN A 234 -30.67 -0.40 -2.23
C GLN A 234 -31.69 0.68 -2.53
N GLN A 235 -31.91 1.06 -3.79
CA GLN A 235 -32.94 2.04 -4.18
C GLN A 235 -34.36 1.58 -3.82
N LEU A 236 -34.62 0.28 -3.79
CA LEU A 236 -35.90 -0.28 -3.38
C LEU A 236 -36.10 -0.30 -1.86
N VAL A 237 -35.00 -0.26 -1.07
CA VAL A 237 -35.02 -0.41 0.38
C VAL A 237 -34.78 0.92 1.12
N SER A 238 -34.08 1.89 0.50
CA SER A 238 -33.58 3.07 1.21
C SER A 238 -34.28 4.37 0.81
N GLY A 239 -35.06 4.87 1.77
CA GLY A 239 -35.22 6.31 1.97
C GLY A 239 -34.12 6.90 2.86
N GLU A 240 -32.90 6.37 2.86
CA GLU A 240 -31.86 6.75 3.82
C GLU A 240 -31.03 7.96 3.36
N GLN A 241 -30.92 8.90 4.30
CA GLN A 241 -30.15 10.14 4.21
C GLN A 241 -28.63 9.86 4.06
N PRO A 242 -27.90 10.68 3.30
CA PRO A 242 -26.44 10.58 3.26
C PRO A 242 -25.86 10.83 4.66
N MET A 243 -24.98 9.96 5.12
CA MET A 243 -24.18 10.18 6.33
C MET A 243 -23.26 11.39 6.10
N GLY A 244 -23.77 12.59 6.39
CA GLY A 244 -23.01 13.82 6.43
C GLY A 244 -22.26 13.90 7.76
N GLY A 245 -20.93 13.74 7.72
CA GLY A 245 -20.03 14.02 8.83
C GLY A 245 -18.92 14.97 8.37
N SER A 246 -18.69 16.05 9.13
CA SER A 246 -17.53 16.91 8.90
C SER A 246 -16.24 16.18 9.29
N VAL A 247 -15.16 16.38 8.51
CA VAL A 247 -13.82 15.90 8.85
C VAL A 247 -13.39 16.33 10.28
N LEU A 248 -13.87 17.51 10.71
CA LEU A 248 -13.64 18.04 12.05
C LEU A 248 -14.34 17.26 13.17
N ASP A 249 -15.43 16.55 12.87
CA ASP A 249 -16.16 15.77 13.88
C ASP A 249 -15.34 14.53 14.27
N GLY A 250 -14.64 13.90 13.30
CA GLY A 250 -13.70 12.83 13.58
C GLY A 250 -12.53 13.28 14.47
N LEU A 251 -11.98 14.48 14.22
CA LEU A 251 -10.90 15.04 15.04
C LEU A 251 -11.37 15.33 16.47
N LYS A 252 -12.56 15.93 16.62
CA LYS A 252 -13.18 16.17 17.95
C LYS A 252 -13.39 14.87 18.72
N LEU A 253 -13.80 13.81 18.04
CA LEU A 253 -14.00 12.51 18.64
C LEU A 253 -12.70 11.91 19.17
N ILE A 254 -11.58 12.02 18.42
CA ILE A 254 -10.26 11.56 18.86
C ILE A 254 -9.82 12.28 20.15
N VAL A 255 -10.05 13.60 20.22
CA VAL A 255 -9.66 14.38 21.42
C VAL A 255 -10.58 14.05 22.61
N ARG A 256 -11.86 13.78 22.38
CA ARG A 256 -12.86 13.56 23.41
C ARG A 256 -12.78 12.16 24.03
N GLU A 257 -12.54 11.12 23.22
CA GLU A 257 -12.53 9.74 23.66
C GLU A 257 -11.13 9.28 24.09
N PRO A 258 -10.90 8.91 25.37
CA PRO A 258 -9.59 8.53 25.88
C PRO A 258 -8.95 7.37 25.10
N LEU A 259 -9.73 6.36 24.71
CA LEU A 259 -9.26 5.21 23.94
C LEU A 259 -8.68 5.65 22.59
N LEU A 260 -9.42 6.50 21.84
CA LEU A 260 -8.99 6.98 20.53
C LEU A 260 -7.77 7.88 20.64
N ARG A 261 -7.67 8.67 21.69
CA ARG A 261 -6.51 9.52 21.96
C ARG A 261 -5.22 8.71 22.18
N TRP A 262 -5.27 7.67 23.04
CA TRP A 262 -4.12 6.80 23.27
C TRP A 262 -3.75 6.00 22.02
N LEU A 263 -4.73 5.56 21.25
CA LEU A 263 -4.51 4.90 19.97
C LEU A 263 -3.82 5.85 18.97
N ALA A 264 -4.26 7.11 18.89
CA ALA A 264 -3.63 8.12 18.05
C ALA A 264 -2.17 8.40 18.48
N VAL A 265 -1.90 8.52 19.78
CA VAL A 265 -0.54 8.67 20.31
C VAL A 265 0.33 7.48 19.91
N MET A 266 -0.16 6.25 20.11
CA MET A 266 0.58 5.04 19.73
C MET A 266 0.89 5.01 18.22
N VAL A 267 -0.06 5.39 17.37
CA VAL A 267 0.16 5.47 15.91
C VAL A 267 1.20 6.53 15.56
N VAL A 268 1.14 7.73 16.16
CA VAL A 268 2.12 8.80 15.91
C VAL A 268 3.53 8.35 16.29
N PHE A 269 3.72 7.75 17.46
CA PHE A 269 5.02 7.22 17.87
C PHE A 269 5.48 6.09 16.96
N GLY A 270 4.62 5.14 16.61
CA GLY A 270 4.94 4.03 15.71
C GLY A 270 5.37 4.51 14.32
N VAL A 271 4.65 5.47 13.75
CA VAL A 271 5.00 6.08 12.46
C VAL A 271 6.32 6.86 12.57
N GLY A 272 6.52 7.63 13.65
CA GLY A 272 7.75 8.39 13.88
C GLY A 272 8.98 7.49 13.93
N VAL A 273 8.92 6.41 14.71
CA VAL A 273 10.00 5.42 14.80
C VAL A 273 10.24 4.73 13.46
N GLY A 274 9.17 4.33 12.76
CA GLY A 274 9.27 3.73 11.43
C GLY A 274 9.92 4.67 10.41
N THR A 275 9.64 5.97 10.48
CA THR A 275 10.26 7.00 9.62
C THR A 275 11.75 7.16 9.91
N LEU A 276 12.16 7.13 11.18
CA LEU A 276 13.59 7.19 11.57
C LEU A 276 14.35 5.99 11.02
N LEU A 277 13.83 4.77 11.19
CA LEU A 277 14.40 3.55 10.61
C LEU A 277 14.53 3.64 9.10
N TYR A 278 13.49 4.13 8.43
CA TYR A 278 13.48 4.29 6.99
C TYR A 278 14.54 5.28 6.50
N ASN A 279 14.70 6.42 7.18
CA ASN A 279 15.77 7.38 6.87
C ASN A 279 17.17 6.77 7.02
N GLN A 280 17.39 6.04 8.11
CA GLN A 280 18.67 5.37 8.37
C GLN A 280 18.97 4.29 7.32
N GLN A 281 17.96 3.50 6.94
CA GLN A 281 18.07 2.53 5.87
C GLN A 281 18.49 3.19 4.54
N ALA A 282 17.82 4.27 4.15
CA ALA A 282 18.11 4.94 2.89
C ALA A 282 19.52 5.56 2.86
N SER A 283 20.00 6.09 3.99
CA SER A 283 21.36 6.63 4.08
C SER A 283 22.43 5.53 3.92
N ILE A 284 22.24 4.37 4.55
CA ILE A 284 23.15 3.23 4.44
C ILE A 284 23.14 2.64 3.03
N VAL A 285 21.96 2.50 2.41
CA VAL A 285 21.85 2.00 1.03
C VAL A 285 22.51 2.95 0.05
N ARG A 286 22.31 4.27 0.22
CA ARG A 286 22.98 5.30 -0.62
C ARG A 286 24.49 5.21 -0.55
N ALA A 287 25.05 4.94 0.62
CA ALA A 287 26.49 4.79 0.81
C ALA A 287 27.05 3.46 0.25
N SER A 288 26.20 2.44 0.10
CA SER A 288 26.62 1.07 -0.24
C SER A 288 26.36 0.69 -1.70
N PHE A 289 25.40 1.31 -2.36
CA PHE A 289 24.99 0.97 -3.73
C PHE A 289 25.03 2.20 -4.65
N THR A 290 25.79 2.11 -5.74
CA THR A 290 25.84 3.13 -6.80
C THR A 290 24.87 2.81 -7.94
N ASP A 291 24.60 1.52 -8.19
CA ASP A 291 23.68 1.07 -9.24
C ASP A 291 22.22 1.05 -8.74
N PRO A 292 21.31 1.77 -9.43
CA PRO A 292 19.89 1.78 -9.11
C PRO A 292 19.21 0.39 -9.20
N ALA A 293 19.66 -0.48 -10.12
CA ALA A 293 19.09 -1.82 -10.24
C ALA A 293 19.50 -2.70 -9.05
N ALA A 294 20.76 -2.60 -8.58
CA ALA A 294 21.23 -3.32 -7.40
C ALA A 294 20.51 -2.87 -6.11
N SER A 295 20.32 -1.55 -5.92
CA SER A 295 19.57 -1.02 -4.80
C SER A 295 18.08 -1.41 -4.85
N THR A 296 17.45 -1.41 -6.03
CA THR A 296 16.08 -1.91 -6.22
C THR A 296 15.96 -3.40 -5.86
N ALA A 297 16.91 -4.23 -6.29
CA ALA A 297 16.95 -5.64 -5.93
C ALA A 297 17.11 -5.85 -4.41
N PHE A 298 17.91 -5.04 -3.75
CA PHE A 298 18.08 -5.07 -2.29
C PHE A 298 16.77 -4.73 -1.56
N PHE A 299 16.11 -3.64 -1.91
CA PHE A 299 14.83 -3.24 -1.32
C PHE A 299 13.74 -4.29 -1.58
N SER A 300 13.70 -4.89 -2.78
CA SER A 300 12.72 -5.93 -3.11
C SER A 300 12.92 -7.20 -2.28
N ARG A 301 14.17 -7.58 -1.98
CA ARG A 301 14.45 -8.72 -1.09
C ARG A 301 14.03 -8.46 0.36
N ILE A 302 14.21 -7.22 0.84
CA ILE A 302 13.70 -6.82 2.16
C ILE A 302 12.17 -6.90 2.18
N ASP A 303 11.49 -6.30 1.21
CA ASP A 303 10.03 -6.34 1.14
C ASP A 303 9.50 -7.77 1.01
N LEU A 304 10.18 -8.63 0.25
CA LEU A 304 9.85 -10.05 0.15
C LEU A 304 9.96 -10.76 1.50
N ALA A 305 11.06 -10.55 2.23
CA ALA A 305 11.28 -11.14 3.55
C ALA A 305 10.23 -10.64 4.58
N VAL A 306 9.95 -9.33 4.59
CA VAL A 306 8.91 -8.73 5.46
C VAL A 306 7.54 -9.33 5.16
N ASN A 307 7.14 -9.37 3.88
CA ASN A 307 5.81 -9.87 3.51
C ASN A 307 5.71 -11.40 3.72
N ALA A 308 6.79 -12.17 3.52
CA ALA A 308 6.84 -13.59 3.85
C ALA A 308 6.65 -13.81 5.36
N LEU A 309 7.37 -13.07 6.20
CA LEU A 309 7.24 -13.15 7.65
C LEU A 309 5.84 -12.75 8.11
N ALA A 310 5.30 -11.64 7.56
CA ALA A 310 3.94 -11.19 7.86
C ALA A 310 2.90 -12.27 7.52
N LEU A 311 3.03 -12.94 6.38
CA LEU A 311 2.15 -14.04 5.98
C LEU A 311 2.24 -15.21 6.95
N LEU A 312 3.45 -15.63 7.34
CA LEU A 312 3.67 -16.69 8.33
C LEU A 312 3.06 -16.34 9.69
N MET A 313 3.25 -15.10 10.13
CA MET A 313 2.66 -14.62 11.39
C MET A 313 1.13 -14.60 11.35
N GLN A 314 0.54 -14.15 10.24
CA GLN A 314 -0.92 -14.11 10.08
C GLN A 314 -1.55 -15.50 10.09
N VAL A 315 -0.91 -16.50 9.49
CA VAL A 315 -1.46 -17.87 9.39
C VAL A 315 -1.42 -18.61 10.73
N GLY A 316 -0.38 -18.44 11.53
CA GLY A 316 -0.17 -19.24 12.73
C GLY A 316 0.01 -18.47 14.02
N LEU A 317 1.02 -17.59 14.05
CA LEU A 317 1.49 -16.99 15.30
C LEU A 317 0.50 -16.00 15.91
N THR A 318 -0.12 -15.15 15.11
CA THR A 318 -1.05 -14.12 15.61
C THR A 318 -2.25 -14.75 16.31
N ARG A 319 -2.85 -15.78 15.70
CA ARG A 319 -3.99 -16.48 16.29
C ARG A 319 -3.60 -17.20 17.58
N TRP A 320 -2.47 -17.89 17.57
CA TRP A 320 -1.93 -18.60 18.75
C TRP A 320 -1.62 -17.62 19.88
N LEU A 321 -0.93 -16.50 19.57
CA LEU A 321 -0.57 -15.48 20.56
C LEU A 321 -1.78 -14.85 21.22
N LEU A 322 -2.75 -14.40 20.42
CA LEU A 322 -3.96 -13.76 20.92
C LEU A 322 -4.84 -14.69 21.72
N SER A 323 -4.97 -15.98 21.30
CA SER A 323 -5.82 -16.94 21.99
C SER A 323 -5.23 -17.43 23.30
N ARG A 324 -3.90 -17.46 23.44
CA ARG A 324 -3.21 -18.05 24.61
C ARG A 324 -2.68 -17.02 25.60
N HIS A 325 -2.27 -15.84 25.13
CA HIS A 325 -1.59 -14.83 25.94
C HIS A 325 -2.30 -13.46 25.93
N GLY A 326 -3.36 -13.31 25.14
CA GLY A 326 -4.11 -12.06 25.06
C GLY A 326 -3.42 -10.97 24.23
N ILE A 327 -3.91 -9.73 24.35
CA ILE A 327 -3.49 -8.60 23.51
C ILE A 327 -2.14 -7.99 23.98
N ALA A 328 -1.84 -8.06 25.28
CA ALA A 328 -0.67 -7.38 25.85
C ALA A 328 0.68 -7.82 25.23
N PRO A 329 1.00 -9.12 25.09
CA PRO A 329 2.23 -9.54 24.42
C PRO A 329 2.28 -9.13 22.93
N ALA A 330 1.14 -9.13 22.25
CA ALA A 330 1.07 -8.73 20.84
C ALA A 330 1.45 -7.25 20.63
N LEU A 331 1.21 -6.39 21.62
CA LEU A 331 1.60 -4.99 21.60
C LEU A 331 3.04 -4.75 22.09
N LEU A 332 3.53 -5.58 23.02
CA LEU A 332 4.87 -5.42 23.60
C LEU A 332 5.99 -5.94 22.67
N ILE A 333 5.77 -7.07 21.97
CA ILE A 333 6.77 -7.69 21.10
C ILE A 333 7.32 -6.72 20.05
N PRO A 334 6.50 -5.97 19.28
CA PRO A 334 6.99 -4.98 18.33
C PRO A 334 7.83 -3.89 18.98
N GLY A 335 7.44 -3.41 20.18
CA GLY A 335 8.17 -2.40 20.92
C GLY A 335 9.59 -2.86 21.31
N PHE A 336 9.72 -4.07 21.83
CA PHE A 336 11.03 -4.66 22.14
C PHE A 336 11.87 -4.95 20.89
N ALA A 337 11.25 -5.43 19.81
CA ALA A 337 11.93 -5.64 18.53
C ALA A 337 12.52 -4.33 17.97
N ILE A 338 11.78 -3.22 18.06
CA ILE A 338 12.25 -1.90 17.68
C ILE A 338 13.44 -1.47 18.55
N LEU A 339 13.36 -1.60 19.88
CA LEU A 339 14.43 -1.21 20.78
C LEU A 339 15.72 -1.99 20.50
N ILE A 340 15.62 -3.31 20.36
CA ILE A 340 16.75 -4.17 20.02
C ILE A 340 17.29 -3.80 18.63
N GLY A 341 16.41 -3.60 17.66
CA GLY A 341 16.79 -3.23 16.30
C GLY A 341 17.60 -1.94 16.23
N PHE A 342 17.18 -0.88 16.93
CA PHE A 342 17.96 0.36 17.00
C PHE A 342 19.30 0.19 17.69
N SER A 343 19.37 -0.61 18.76
CA SER A 343 20.62 -0.90 19.46
C SER A 343 21.61 -1.63 18.56
N VAL A 344 21.14 -2.63 17.80
CA VAL A 344 21.96 -3.36 16.82
C VAL A 344 22.44 -2.43 15.70
N LEU A 345 21.57 -1.58 15.20
CA LEU A 345 21.90 -0.68 14.11
C LEU A 345 22.90 0.42 14.54
N ALA A 346 22.80 0.89 15.79
CA ALA A 346 23.77 1.81 16.38
C ALA A 346 25.16 1.18 16.53
N ALA A 347 25.23 -0.13 16.84
CA ALA A 347 26.48 -0.85 17.01
C ALA A 347 27.14 -1.22 15.65
N SER A 348 26.36 -1.48 14.61
CA SER A 348 26.87 -1.95 13.30
C SER A 348 25.97 -1.47 12.14
N PRO A 349 26.21 -0.29 11.57
CA PRO A 349 25.41 0.27 10.47
C PRO A 349 25.75 -0.37 9.11
N MET A 350 25.47 -1.66 8.95
CA MET A 350 25.68 -2.39 7.68
C MET A 350 24.35 -2.65 6.96
N PRO A 351 24.33 -2.74 5.62
CA PRO A 351 23.09 -3.03 4.85
C PRO A 351 22.36 -4.29 5.31
N LEU A 352 23.12 -5.34 5.66
CA LEU A 352 22.54 -6.58 6.18
C LEU A 352 21.81 -6.38 7.51
N MET A 353 22.40 -5.61 8.45
CA MET A 353 21.76 -5.31 9.74
C MET A 353 20.49 -4.47 9.55
N VAL A 354 20.53 -3.50 8.63
CA VAL A 354 19.34 -2.76 8.24
C VAL A 354 18.23 -3.69 7.75
N ALA A 355 18.55 -4.64 6.88
CA ALA A 355 17.59 -5.61 6.37
C ALA A 355 16.98 -6.45 7.51
N VAL A 356 17.81 -6.98 8.42
CA VAL A 356 17.36 -7.77 9.58
C VAL A 356 16.43 -6.94 10.48
N VAL A 357 16.85 -5.73 10.85
CA VAL A 357 16.04 -4.85 11.72
C VAL A 357 14.72 -4.48 11.06
N GLN A 358 14.73 -4.21 9.77
CA GLN A 358 13.51 -3.88 9.01
C GLN A 358 12.53 -5.07 8.97
N VAL A 359 13.05 -6.30 8.80
CA VAL A 359 12.22 -7.51 8.81
C VAL A 359 11.65 -7.78 10.21
N MET A 360 12.40 -7.48 11.26
CA MET A 360 11.97 -7.70 12.65
C MET A 360 10.96 -6.64 13.16
N THR A 361 10.99 -5.42 12.61
CA THR A 361 10.23 -4.28 13.13
C THR A 361 8.97 -3.95 12.33
N ARG A 362 8.81 -4.53 11.13
CA ARG A 362 7.60 -4.43 10.30
C ARG A 362 6.65 -5.61 10.50
#